data_01908350be6d725e68ddfb9321043b04
#
_entry.id   01908350be6d725e68ddfb9321043b04
#
_cell.length_a   1.000
_cell.length_b   1.000
_cell.length_c   1.000
_cell.angle_alpha   90.00
_cell.angle_beta   90.00
_cell.angle_gamma   90.00
#
_symmetry.space_group_name_H-M   'P 1'
#
loop_
_entity.id
_entity.type
_entity.pdbx_description
1 polymer ?
#
loop_
_entity_poly.entity_id
_entity_poly.type
_entity_poly.pdbx_seq_one_letter_code
_entity_poly.pdbx_strand_id
1 'polypeptide(L)'
;MNANTNIGNEKTGGYTMNRYLPIRQVYAREVLDSRGNPTVETEVTVGEGIVGKDGYTGKAIVPSGASTGKYEALELRDKEKRYCGQGVLKAVENVNDKLAECILGENVLKQRHIDTLLKQEDGTENKEKMGANAILGVSLAAADAAAKALRIPLYQYLGGCQAHCMPVPMMNILNGGKHADNTVDFQEFMIMPVGACCFKEGLRMCAEVYHKLKEILKSESLSAAVGDEGGFAPDLKGAEDALEYMVRAVKEAGYVPGKEISFALDVAASELYEDGMYYFPGQSFMRGKKIIKSAEEMIDYYEQLLEKFPIVSIEDGLCEEDWEGWVKLTQRLGDKVQLVGDDLFVTNTKRLQKGIEMGAGNAILIKVNQIGSLSEAMEAVDMAHKAGYRAIISHRSGESEDTFIADLAVAMGTGQIKTGAPCRAERTAKYNRLLEIEDDLSENAWYRNPFMKNNS
;
A
#
# COMPACT_ATOMS: atom_id res chain seq x y z
N MET A 1 64.66 12.18 -51.33
CA MET A 1 63.21 12.18 -51.60
C MET A 1 62.51 11.60 -50.39
N ASN A 2 61.87 12.44 -49.63
CA ASN A 2 61.25 12.13 -48.35
C ASN A 2 59.83 11.60 -48.59
N ALA A 3 59.52 10.45 -48.06
CA ALA A 3 58.17 10.00 -47.92
C ALA A 3 57.82 9.93 -46.42
N ASN A 4 57.09 10.96 -45.95
CA ASN A 4 56.46 10.99 -44.68
C ASN A 4 55.24 10.06 -44.69
N THR A 5 55.25 8.99 -43.93
CA THR A 5 54.06 8.23 -43.56
C THR A 5 53.54 8.70 -42.21
N ASN A 6 52.49 9.52 -42.24
CA ASN A 6 51.70 9.84 -41.10
C ASN A 6 50.90 8.58 -40.62
N ILE A 7 51.34 7.99 -39.53
CA ILE A 7 50.53 6.98 -38.80
C ILE A 7 49.58 7.77 -37.96
N GLY A 8 48.31 7.80 -38.38
CA GLY A 8 47.23 8.40 -37.60
C GLY A 8 47.04 7.65 -36.26
N ASN A 9 47.17 8.40 -35.19
CA ASN A 9 46.70 7.98 -33.84
C ASN A 9 45.19 7.80 -33.89
N GLU A 10 44.74 6.58 -34.09
CA GLU A 10 43.38 6.19 -33.69
C GLU A 10 43.31 6.26 -32.18
N LYS A 11 42.70 7.34 -31.66
CA LYS A 11 42.20 7.36 -30.30
C LYS A 11 41.13 6.28 -30.20
N THR A 12 41.46 5.14 -29.61
CA THR A 12 40.47 4.20 -29.05
C THR A 12 39.72 4.96 -27.98
N GLY A 13 38.64 5.58 -28.37
CA GLY A 13 37.67 6.16 -27.45
C GLY A 13 37.09 5.01 -26.59
N GLY A 14 37.55 4.95 -25.34
CA GLY A 14 36.90 4.07 -24.35
C GLY A 14 35.42 4.46 -24.30
N TYR A 15 34.57 3.59 -24.85
CA TYR A 15 33.14 3.69 -24.66
C TYR A 15 32.86 3.41 -23.20
N THR A 16 32.89 4.41 -22.35
CA THR A 16 32.09 4.43 -21.14
C THR A 16 30.65 4.38 -21.61
N MET A 17 30.05 3.19 -21.66
CA MET A 17 28.61 3.04 -21.83
C MET A 17 27.94 3.57 -20.56
N ASN A 18 27.92 4.87 -20.36
CA ASN A 18 26.97 5.49 -19.45
C ASN A 18 25.62 5.31 -20.15
N ARG A 19 24.83 4.33 -19.69
CA ARG A 19 23.42 4.23 -20.09
C ARG A 19 22.74 5.51 -19.64
N TYR A 20 22.52 6.42 -20.58
CA TYR A 20 21.87 7.68 -20.36
C TYR A 20 20.56 7.66 -21.12
N LEU A 21 19.46 7.65 -20.37
CA LEU A 21 18.10 7.66 -20.90
C LEU A 21 17.42 8.97 -20.49
N PRO A 22 17.51 10.01 -21.32
CA PRO A 22 16.96 11.32 -20.97
C PRO A 22 15.44 11.30 -20.95
N ILE A 23 14.86 11.97 -19.97
CA ILE A 23 13.44 12.29 -19.92
C ILE A 23 13.17 13.32 -21.02
N ARG A 24 12.21 13.02 -21.90
CA ARG A 24 11.86 13.85 -23.06
C ARG A 24 10.55 14.59 -22.91
N GLN A 25 9.63 13.99 -22.15
CA GLN A 25 8.33 14.57 -21.89
C GLN A 25 7.82 14.09 -20.53
N VAL A 26 7.15 14.99 -19.83
CA VAL A 26 6.33 14.71 -18.66
C VAL A 26 4.97 15.32 -18.95
N TYR A 27 3.91 14.55 -18.74
CA TYR A 27 2.55 15.00 -18.98
C TYR A 27 1.61 14.41 -17.93
N ALA A 28 0.74 15.24 -17.39
CA ALA A 28 -0.29 14.78 -16.47
C ALA A 28 -1.67 15.22 -16.91
N ARG A 29 -2.67 14.46 -16.46
CA ARG A 29 -4.10 14.77 -16.62
C ARG A 29 -4.87 14.37 -15.41
N GLU A 30 -6.05 14.97 -15.25
CA GLU A 30 -7.02 14.57 -14.26
C GLU A 30 -7.79 13.36 -14.77
N VAL A 31 -7.89 12.30 -13.92
CA VAL A 31 -8.68 11.09 -14.16
C VAL A 31 -9.55 10.81 -12.93
N LEU A 32 -10.45 9.81 -12.99
CA LEU A 32 -11.28 9.45 -11.85
C LEU A 32 -10.74 8.22 -11.12
N ASP A 33 -10.80 8.26 -9.80
CA ASP A 33 -10.56 7.11 -8.92
C ASP A 33 -11.80 6.19 -8.84
N SER A 34 -11.69 5.08 -8.11
CA SER A 34 -12.76 4.09 -7.90
C SER A 34 -14.00 4.62 -7.18
N ARG A 35 -13.89 5.80 -6.54
CA ARG A 35 -15.00 6.50 -5.87
C ARG A 35 -15.62 7.61 -6.75
N GLY A 36 -15.09 7.81 -7.96
CA GLY A 36 -15.51 8.89 -8.87
C GLY A 36 -14.92 10.26 -8.48
N ASN A 37 -13.90 10.29 -7.62
CA ASN A 37 -13.16 11.52 -7.31
C ASN A 37 -12.01 11.71 -8.28
N PRO A 38 -11.67 12.97 -8.65
CA PRO A 38 -10.50 13.23 -9.48
C PRO A 38 -9.22 12.83 -8.78
N THR A 39 -8.27 12.32 -9.57
CA THR A 39 -6.88 12.08 -9.19
C THR A 39 -5.94 12.38 -10.35
N VAL A 40 -4.62 12.32 -10.10
CA VAL A 40 -3.58 12.65 -11.07
C VAL A 40 -3.10 11.37 -11.75
N GLU A 41 -3.18 11.34 -13.08
CA GLU A 41 -2.45 10.40 -13.92
C GLU A 41 -1.26 11.12 -14.54
N THR A 42 -0.08 10.51 -14.49
CA THR A 42 1.17 11.06 -15.04
C THR A 42 1.81 10.10 -16.02
N GLU A 43 2.32 10.64 -17.12
CA GLU A 43 3.11 9.95 -18.12
C GLU A 43 4.52 10.56 -18.21
N VAL A 44 5.55 9.72 -18.20
CA VAL A 44 6.95 10.12 -18.42
C VAL A 44 7.48 9.38 -19.64
N THR A 45 7.92 10.12 -20.67
CA THR A 45 8.48 9.54 -21.89
C THR A 45 9.99 9.75 -21.94
N VAL A 46 10.73 8.68 -22.29
CA VAL A 46 12.19 8.61 -22.31
C VAL A 46 12.70 8.03 -23.62
N GLY A 47 13.98 8.26 -23.95
CA GLY A 47 14.66 7.66 -25.09
C GLY A 47 15.13 8.67 -26.15
N GLU A 48 15.83 8.18 -27.19
CA GLU A 48 16.27 8.98 -28.34
C GLU A 48 15.25 8.82 -29.47
N GLY A 49 14.50 9.86 -29.78
CA GLY A 49 13.53 9.84 -30.89
C GLY A 49 12.40 10.85 -30.72
N ILE A 50 11.62 11.02 -31.81
CA ILE A 50 10.39 11.83 -31.79
C ILE A 50 9.35 11.01 -31.02
N VAL A 51 8.67 11.66 -30.07
CA VAL A 51 7.54 11.09 -29.31
C VAL A 51 6.65 10.25 -30.23
N GLY A 52 6.55 8.94 -29.95
CA GLY A 52 5.68 8.01 -30.68
C GLY A 52 6.36 7.05 -31.68
N LYS A 53 7.69 7.14 -31.92
CA LYS A 53 8.39 6.20 -32.82
C LYS A 53 9.46 5.32 -32.14
N ASP A 54 10.19 5.85 -31.15
CA ASP A 54 11.25 5.10 -30.44
C ASP A 54 11.34 5.45 -28.95
N GLY A 55 10.32 6.09 -28.38
CA GLY A 55 10.24 6.45 -26.97
C GLY A 55 9.50 5.39 -26.14
N TYR A 56 9.92 5.23 -24.90
CA TYR A 56 9.21 4.42 -23.89
C TYR A 56 8.48 5.33 -22.94
N THR A 57 7.19 5.09 -22.74
CA THR A 57 6.35 5.88 -21.84
C THR A 57 5.95 5.05 -20.63
N GLY A 58 6.35 5.52 -19.46
CA GLY A 58 5.85 5.04 -18.18
C GLY A 58 4.62 5.83 -17.75
N LYS A 59 3.74 5.20 -17.01
CA LYS A 59 2.47 5.75 -16.54
C LYS A 59 2.24 5.39 -15.09
N ALA A 60 1.65 6.32 -14.33
CA ALA A 60 1.17 6.06 -12.97
C ALA A 60 -0.10 6.86 -12.68
N ILE A 61 -1.01 6.27 -11.90
CA ILE A 61 -2.20 6.92 -11.35
C ILE A 61 -2.09 6.94 -9.85
N VAL A 62 -2.19 8.13 -9.24
CA VAL A 62 -1.99 8.30 -7.81
C VAL A 62 -3.23 7.89 -7.02
N PRO A 63 -3.12 6.99 -6.02
CA PRO A 63 -4.24 6.63 -5.16
C PRO A 63 -4.55 7.74 -4.14
N SER A 64 -5.77 7.72 -3.56
CA SER A 64 -6.24 8.71 -2.59
C SER A 64 -6.98 8.07 -1.42
N GLY A 65 -6.71 8.51 -0.19
CA GLY A 65 -7.39 8.02 1.01
C GLY A 65 -8.80 8.59 1.21
N ALA A 66 -9.66 7.85 1.91
CA ALA A 66 -10.91 8.37 2.46
C ALA A 66 -10.67 9.08 3.80
N SER A 67 -9.87 8.45 4.67
CA SER A 67 -9.26 9.05 5.85
C SER A 67 -7.80 9.39 5.54
N THR A 68 -7.30 10.49 6.06
CA THR A 68 -5.89 10.88 5.94
C THR A 68 -5.31 11.06 7.34
N GLY A 69 -4.23 10.37 7.63
CA GLY A 69 -3.47 10.55 8.86
C GLY A 69 -2.97 12.00 8.96
N LYS A 70 -2.94 12.55 10.16
CA LYS A 70 -2.55 13.95 10.43
C LYS A 70 -1.18 14.34 9.88
N TYR A 71 -0.29 13.36 9.72
CA TYR A 71 1.11 13.56 9.33
C TYR A 71 1.41 13.09 7.91
N GLU A 72 0.40 12.75 7.11
CA GLU A 72 0.58 12.44 5.69
C GLU A 72 1.07 13.66 4.90
N ALA A 73 1.84 13.41 3.84
CA ALA A 73 2.17 14.44 2.86
C ALA A 73 0.88 14.97 2.19
N LEU A 74 0.87 16.27 1.87
CA LEU A 74 -0.36 16.95 1.44
C LEU A 74 -0.77 16.52 0.03
N GLU A 75 -1.95 15.92 -0.10
CA GLU A 75 -2.64 15.76 -1.37
C GLU A 75 -3.23 17.11 -1.81
N LEU A 76 -2.71 17.69 -2.90
CA LEU A 76 -3.15 19.00 -3.37
C LEU A 76 -4.49 18.88 -4.08
N ARG A 77 -5.52 19.54 -3.51
CA ARG A 77 -6.88 19.66 -4.03
C ARG A 77 -7.18 21.13 -4.36
N ASP A 78 -7.98 21.36 -5.42
CA ASP A 78 -8.29 22.70 -5.92
C ASP A 78 -9.14 23.52 -4.93
N LYS A 79 -10.02 22.85 -4.15
CA LYS A 79 -10.98 23.44 -3.20
C LYS A 79 -11.98 24.39 -3.85
N GLU A 80 -12.22 24.26 -5.16
CA GLU A 80 -13.16 25.01 -5.95
C GLU A 80 -14.48 24.23 -6.13
N LYS A 81 -15.53 24.85 -6.68
CA LYS A 81 -16.84 24.17 -6.85
C LYS A 81 -16.78 22.93 -7.75
N ARG A 82 -15.83 22.89 -8.65
CA ARG A 82 -15.61 21.77 -9.56
C ARG A 82 -15.31 20.50 -8.75
N TYR A 83 -15.98 19.39 -9.10
CA TYR A 83 -15.91 18.13 -8.34
C TYR A 83 -16.14 18.30 -6.82
N CYS A 84 -17.04 19.18 -6.43
CA CYS A 84 -17.35 19.45 -5.01
C CYS A 84 -16.13 19.81 -4.16
N GLY A 85 -15.13 20.47 -4.75
CA GLY A 85 -13.88 20.84 -4.08
C GLY A 85 -12.74 19.84 -4.24
N GLN A 86 -13.00 18.68 -4.85
CA GLN A 86 -12.05 17.57 -4.95
C GLN A 86 -11.17 17.61 -6.24
N GLY A 87 -11.29 18.64 -7.10
CA GLY A 87 -10.49 18.79 -8.31
C GLY A 87 -8.99 18.76 -8.03
N VAL A 88 -8.17 18.37 -9.04
CA VAL A 88 -6.71 18.26 -8.93
C VAL A 88 -5.98 19.00 -10.06
N LEU A 89 -6.62 19.98 -10.70
CA LEU A 89 -6.02 20.71 -11.82
C LEU A 89 -4.75 21.46 -11.41
N LYS A 90 -4.67 22.02 -10.19
CA LYS A 90 -3.46 22.66 -9.68
C LYS A 90 -2.28 21.68 -9.58
N ALA A 91 -2.54 20.45 -9.14
CA ALA A 91 -1.53 19.40 -9.12
C ALA A 91 -1.11 19.01 -10.55
N VAL A 92 -2.07 18.89 -11.48
CA VAL A 92 -1.81 18.61 -12.90
C VAL A 92 -0.97 19.74 -13.54
N GLU A 93 -1.32 20.99 -13.29
CA GLU A 93 -0.54 22.17 -13.76
C GLU A 93 0.89 22.14 -13.19
N ASN A 94 1.05 21.86 -11.89
CA ASN A 94 2.37 21.74 -11.27
C ASN A 94 3.23 20.66 -11.93
N VAL A 95 2.63 19.51 -12.32
CA VAL A 95 3.34 18.46 -13.07
C VAL A 95 3.74 18.96 -14.46
N ASN A 96 2.79 19.52 -15.21
CA ASN A 96 3.01 19.90 -16.62
C ASN A 96 3.97 21.07 -16.80
N ASP A 97 4.08 21.94 -15.80
CA ASP A 97 4.94 23.12 -15.82
C ASP A 97 6.24 22.87 -15.02
N LYS A 98 6.19 23.06 -13.71
CA LYS A 98 7.38 23.12 -12.84
C LYS A 98 8.10 21.78 -12.68
N LEU A 99 7.34 20.70 -12.36
CA LEU A 99 7.96 19.39 -12.14
C LEU A 99 8.48 18.81 -13.46
N ALA A 100 7.82 19.07 -14.58
CA ALA A 100 8.35 18.71 -15.90
C ALA A 100 9.65 19.44 -16.17
N GLU A 101 9.69 20.79 -16.01
CA GLU A 101 10.87 21.60 -16.28
C GLU A 101 12.09 21.14 -15.47
N CYS A 102 11.91 20.80 -14.19
CA CYS A 102 13.04 20.45 -13.32
C CYS A 102 13.68 19.09 -13.63
N ILE A 103 13.00 18.19 -14.37
CA ILE A 103 13.54 16.85 -14.70
C ILE A 103 13.71 16.59 -16.19
N LEU A 104 13.28 17.50 -17.08
CA LEU A 104 13.52 17.36 -18.53
C LEU A 104 15.02 17.27 -18.82
N GLY A 105 15.42 16.25 -19.61
CA GLY A 105 16.81 15.96 -19.92
C GLY A 105 17.53 15.11 -18.87
N GLU A 106 17.00 14.97 -17.66
CA GLU A 106 17.61 14.12 -16.63
C GLU A 106 17.58 12.64 -17.02
N ASN A 107 18.51 11.87 -16.45
CA ASN A 107 18.59 10.44 -16.69
C ASN A 107 17.59 9.69 -15.83
N VAL A 108 16.56 9.10 -16.46
CA VAL A 108 15.48 8.37 -15.78
C VAL A 108 15.98 7.20 -14.92
N LEU A 109 17.14 6.62 -15.22
CA LEU A 109 17.73 5.54 -14.43
C LEU A 109 18.23 5.98 -13.05
N LYS A 110 18.23 7.28 -12.76
CA LYS A 110 18.66 7.85 -11.46
C LYS A 110 17.45 8.20 -10.59
N GLN A 111 16.60 7.24 -10.24
CA GLN A 111 15.35 7.46 -9.50
C GLN A 111 15.52 8.39 -8.29
N ARG A 112 16.49 8.12 -7.41
CA ARG A 112 16.72 8.97 -6.22
C ARG A 112 17.09 10.40 -6.55
N HIS A 113 17.79 10.63 -7.66
CA HIS A 113 18.11 11.96 -8.12
C HIS A 113 16.87 12.70 -8.62
N ILE A 114 16.03 12.01 -9.41
CA ILE A 114 14.74 12.56 -9.89
C ILE A 114 13.89 12.95 -8.68
N ASP A 115 13.67 12.04 -7.73
CA ASP A 115 12.87 12.31 -6.53
C ASP A 115 13.45 13.46 -5.69
N THR A 116 14.78 13.60 -5.68
CA THR A 116 15.45 14.73 -5.01
C THR A 116 15.14 16.06 -5.69
N LEU A 117 15.18 16.12 -7.03
CA LEU A 117 14.83 17.33 -7.79
C LEU A 117 13.37 17.72 -7.56
N LEU A 118 12.45 16.76 -7.64
CA LEU A 118 11.03 16.99 -7.40
C LEU A 118 10.76 17.55 -5.99
N LYS A 119 11.42 17.00 -4.97
CA LYS A 119 11.31 17.48 -3.58
C LYS A 119 11.93 18.88 -3.40
N GLN A 120 13.04 19.17 -4.07
CA GLN A 120 13.67 20.47 -4.03
C GLN A 120 12.81 21.55 -4.69
N GLU A 121 12.10 21.22 -5.76
CA GLU A 121 11.16 22.15 -6.42
C GLU A 121 9.96 22.48 -5.52
N ASP A 122 9.48 21.51 -4.76
CA ASP A 122 8.46 21.76 -3.71
C ASP A 122 9.04 22.60 -2.56
N GLY A 123 10.17 22.21 -1.99
CA GLY A 123 10.89 22.90 -0.94
C GLY A 123 10.21 22.91 0.43
N THR A 124 9.10 22.16 0.63
CA THR A 124 8.39 22.02 1.90
C THR A 124 8.51 20.60 2.45
N GLU A 125 8.39 20.43 3.77
CA GLU A 125 8.53 19.11 4.40
C GLU A 125 7.39 18.16 4.03
N ASN A 126 6.16 18.68 3.96
CA ASN A 126 4.95 17.91 3.68
C ASN A 126 4.47 17.99 2.22
N LYS A 127 5.30 18.53 1.30
CA LYS A 127 5.00 18.64 -0.14
C LYS A 127 3.74 19.48 -0.45
N GLU A 128 3.48 20.51 0.34
CA GLU A 128 2.25 21.31 0.23
C GLU A 128 2.21 22.27 -0.96
N LYS A 129 3.39 22.62 -1.53
CA LYS A 129 3.48 23.62 -2.60
C LYS A 129 3.19 23.01 -3.97
N MET A 130 3.79 21.86 -4.29
CA MET A 130 3.55 21.15 -5.55
C MET A 130 2.42 20.13 -5.41
N GLY A 131 2.24 19.54 -4.23
CA GLY A 131 1.35 18.46 -3.93
C GLY A 131 2.04 17.09 -3.96
N ALA A 132 1.84 16.30 -2.91
CA ALA A 132 2.38 14.94 -2.85
C ALA A 132 1.85 14.07 -4.00
N ASN A 133 0.60 14.28 -4.43
CA ASN A 133 0.01 13.60 -5.58
C ASN A 133 0.72 13.96 -6.90
N ALA A 134 1.10 15.21 -7.11
CA ALA A 134 1.87 15.63 -8.29
C ALA A 134 3.26 14.99 -8.29
N ILE A 135 3.99 15.09 -7.18
CA ILE A 135 5.35 14.55 -7.04
C ILE A 135 5.34 13.02 -7.21
N LEU A 136 4.43 12.32 -6.54
CA LEU A 136 4.33 10.86 -6.61
C LEU A 136 4.01 10.38 -8.03
N GLY A 137 3.08 11.04 -8.73
CA GLY A 137 2.74 10.67 -10.11
C GLY A 137 3.96 10.67 -11.02
N VAL A 138 4.79 11.71 -10.94
CA VAL A 138 6.04 11.80 -11.71
C VAL A 138 7.06 10.75 -11.27
N SER A 139 7.22 10.56 -9.96
CA SER A 139 8.18 9.60 -9.39
C SER A 139 7.91 8.15 -9.84
N LEU A 140 6.64 7.71 -9.76
CA LEU A 140 6.24 6.37 -10.17
C LEU A 140 6.30 6.17 -11.69
N ALA A 141 5.81 7.16 -12.47
CA ALA A 141 5.84 7.10 -13.92
C ALA A 141 7.29 7.08 -14.47
N ALA A 142 8.23 7.77 -13.81
CA ALA A 142 9.65 7.71 -14.16
C ALA A 142 10.24 6.31 -13.96
N ALA A 143 9.91 5.62 -12.85
CA ALA A 143 10.35 4.25 -12.60
C ALA A 143 9.79 3.28 -13.64
N ASP A 144 8.51 3.39 -13.98
CA ASP A 144 7.86 2.56 -15.00
C ASP A 144 8.46 2.81 -16.40
N ALA A 145 8.75 4.08 -16.76
CA ALA A 145 9.44 4.42 -18.00
C ALA A 145 10.83 3.80 -18.07
N ALA A 146 11.59 3.85 -16.98
CA ALA A 146 12.91 3.24 -16.88
C ALA A 146 12.87 1.72 -17.08
N ALA A 147 11.95 1.03 -16.41
CA ALA A 147 11.76 -0.42 -16.56
C ALA A 147 11.42 -0.80 -18.01
N LYS A 148 10.46 -0.10 -18.63
CA LYS A 148 10.06 -0.32 -20.02
C LYS A 148 11.21 -0.06 -21.00
N ALA A 149 11.99 1.00 -20.80
CA ALA A 149 13.13 1.32 -21.66
C ALA A 149 14.27 0.28 -21.54
N LEU A 150 14.43 -0.32 -20.36
CA LEU A 150 15.36 -1.42 -20.15
C LEU A 150 14.80 -2.77 -20.60
N ARG A 151 13.50 -2.85 -20.92
CA ARG A 151 12.77 -4.07 -21.28
C ARG A 151 12.85 -5.15 -20.19
N ILE A 152 12.72 -4.72 -18.94
CA ILE A 152 12.63 -5.61 -17.78
C ILE A 152 11.35 -5.31 -17.00
N PRO A 153 10.73 -6.29 -16.35
CA PRO A 153 9.55 -6.06 -15.52
C PRO A 153 9.83 -5.03 -14.42
N LEU A 154 8.80 -4.28 -14.03
CA LEU A 154 8.94 -3.22 -13.03
C LEU A 154 9.44 -3.75 -11.67
N TYR A 155 8.90 -4.88 -11.20
CA TYR A 155 9.35 -5.51 -9.95
C TYR A 155 10.84 -5.85 -9.98
N GLN A 156 11.35 -6.30 -11.12
CA GLN A 156 12.75 -6.65 -11.30
C GLN A 156 13.64 -5.41 -11.44
N TYR A 157 13.14 -4.33 -12.08
CA TYR A 157 13.85 -3.05 -12.14
C TYR A 157 14.06 -2.46 -10.74
N LEU A 158 13.03 -2.49 -9.89
CA LEU A 158 13.07 -1.93 -8.54
C LEU A 158 13.84 -2.80 -7.55
N GLY A 159 13.64 -4.12 -7.57
CA GLY A 159 14.19 -5.06 -6.58
C GLY A 159 15.43 -5.85 -7.03
N GLY A 160 15.81 -5.72 -8.30
CA GLY A 160 16.96 -6.46 -8.88
C GLY A 160 16.74 -7.98 -8.88
N CYS A 161 17.82 -8.73 -8.82
CA CYS A 161 17.79 -10.21 -8.87
C CYS A 161 17.20 -10.86 -7.59
N GLN A 162 16.95 -10.11 -6.53
CA GLN A 162 16.32 -10.60 -5.30
C GLN A 162 14.79 -10.48 -5.30
N ALA A 163 14.20 -9.87 -6.33
CA ALA A 163 12.76 -9.67 -6.45
C ALA A 163 12.04 -10.97 -6.88
N HIS A 164 11.82 -11.89 -5.94
CA HIS A 164 11.18 -13.19 -6.16
C HIS A 164 10.23 -13.60 -5.02
N CYS A 165 10.09 -12.77 -3.97
CA CYS A 165 9.21 -13.04 -2.84
C CYS A 165 7.78 -12.60 -3.17
N MET A 166 6.90 -13.57 -3.38
CA MET A 166 5.47 -13.31 -3.59
C MET A 166 4.80 -12.96 -2.27
N PRO A 167 4.01 -11.88 -2.22
CA PRO A 167 3.35 -11.46 -0.98
C PRO A 167 2.14 -12.33 -0.63
N VAL A 168 1.94 -12.62 0.65
CA VAL A 168 0.69 -13.15 1.18
C VAL A 168 -0.33 -12.02 1.21
N PRO A 169 -1.49 -12.17 0.54
CA PRO A 169 -2.51 -11.13 0.53
C PRO A 169 -3.25 -11.05 1.86
N MET A 170 -3.49 -9.81 2.32
CA MET A 170 -4.38 -9.45 3.41
C MET A 170 -5.68 -8.93 2.77
N MET A 171 -6.68 -9.80 2.59
CA MET A 171 -7.89 -9.46 1.83
C MET A 171 -9.00 -9.01 2.76
N ASN A 172 -9.37 -7.73 2.67
CA ASN A 172 -10.47 -7.15 3.41
C ASN A 172 -11.82 -7.66 2.89
N ILE A 173 -12.46 -8.59 3.63
CA ILE A 173 -13.72 -9.23 3.22
C ILE A 173 -14.95 -8.73 3.98
N LEU A 174 -14.75 -7.99 5.09
CA LEU A 174 -15.81 -7.37 5.86
C LEU A 174 -15.36 -6.00 6.36
N ASN A 175 -16.19 -4.99 6.12
CA ASN A 175 -15.94 -3.59 6.42
C ASN A 175 -16.81 -3.08 7.55
N GLY A 176 -16.27 -2.14 8.34
CA GLY A 176 -16.97 -1.31 9.29
C GLY A 176 -16.33 0.08 9.38
N GLY A 177 -16.48 0.75 10.51
CA GLY A 177 -15.90 2.06 10.75
C GLY A 177 -16.21 3.07 9.63
N LYS A 178 -15.23 3.81 9.19
CA LYS A 178 -15.38 4.77 8.08
C LYS A 178 -15.50 4.14 6.68
N HIS A 179 -15.19 2.86 6.54
CA HIS A 179 -15.29 2.15 5.26
C HIS A 179 -16.69 1.60 4.96
N ALA A 180 -17.63 1.70 5.93
CA ALA A 180 -19.01 1.24 5.76
C ALA A 180 -19.98 2.02 6.64
N ASP A 181 -21.17 2.30 6.12
CA ASP A 181 -22.27 2.88 6.90
C ASP A 181 -23.05 1.74 7.59
N ASN A 182 -22.48 1.19 8.66
CA ASN A 182 -23.03 0.08 9.44
C ASN A 182 -22.68 0.19 10.94
N THR A 183 -23.00 -0.85 11.72
CA THR A 183 -22.83 -0.90 13.19
C THR A 183 -21.51 -1.53 13.65
N VAL A 184 -20.58 -1.83 12.74
CA VAL A 184 -19.30 -2.45 13.09
C VAL A 184 -18.25 -1.36 13.31
N ASP A 185 -17.69 -1.25 14.51
CA ASP A 185 -16.78 -0.15 14.88
C ASP A 185 -15.36 -0.32 14.30
N PHE A 186 -14.84 -1.56 14.18
CA PHE A 186 -13.55 -1.82 13.54
C PHE A 186 -13.65 -1.66 12.02
N GLN A 187 -12.62 -1.08 11.41
CA GLN A 187 -12.68 -0.64 10.02
C GLN A 187 -12.58 -1.79 9.02
N GLU A 188 -11.70 -2.79 9.26
CA GLU A 188 -11.47 -3.88 8.32
C GLU A 188 -11.24 -5.22 9.02
N PHE A 189 -11.81 -6.26 8.42
CA PHE A 189 -11.60 -7.64 8.79
C PHE A 189 -11.06 -8.40 7.59
N MET A 190 -9.83 -8.84 7.70
CA MET A 190 -9.08 -9.43 6.59
C MET A 190 -8.83 -10.92 6.79
N ILE A 191 -8.80 -11.67 5.68
CA ILE A 191 -8.31 -13.05 5.63
C ILE A 191 -6.93 -13.10 4.98
N MET A 192 -6.11 -14.03 5.47
CA MET A 192 -4.76 -14.28 4.99
C MET A 192 -4.57 -15.78 4.73
N PRO A 193 -4.24 -16.22 3.50
CA PRO A 193 -4.09 -17.63 3.13
C PRO A 193 -2.69 -18.15 3.51
N VAL A 194 -2.43 -18.21 4.81
CA VAL A 194 -1.10 -18.55 5.39
C VAL A 194 -0.68 -19.99 5.14
N GLY A 195 -1.63 -20.87 4.82
CA GLY A 195 -1.36 -22.29 4.52
C GLY A 195 -1.23 -22.60 3.03
N ALA A 196 -1.38 -21.61 2.15
CA ALA A 196 -1.24 -21.82 0.71
C ALA A 196 0.22 -22.12 0.31
N CYS A 197 0.40 -22.89 -0.73
CA CYS A 197 1.74 -23.25 -1.24
C CYS A 197 2.29 -22.25 -2.27
N CYS A 198 1.43 -21.42 -2.86
CA CYS A 198 1.78 -20.40 -3.86
C CYS A 198 0.73 -19.28 -3.84
N PHE A 199 1.02 -18.17 -4.53
CA PHE A 199 0.11 -17.01 -4.55
C PHE A 199 -1.23 -17.34 -5.22
N LYS A 200 -1.19 -18.02 -6.37
CA LYS A 200 -2.39 -18.46 -7.12
C LYS A 200 -3.33 -19.29 -6.26
N GLU A 201 -2.80 -20.22 -5.49
CA GLU A 201 -3.58 -21.06 -4.57
C GLU A 201 -4.17 -20.21 -3.44
N GLY A 202 -3.37 -19.29 -2.86
CA GLY A 202 -3.84 -18.36 -1.84
C GLY A 202 -4.97 -17.47 -2.33
N LEU A 203 -4.87 -16.95 -3.55
CA LEU A 203 -5.93 -16.14 -4.17
C LEU A 203 -7.22 -16.95 -4.34
N ARG A 204 -7.13 -18.20 -4.81
CA ARG A 204 -8.28 -19.11 -4.97
C ARG A 204 -8.97 -19.34 -3.62
N MET A 205 -8.20 -19.71 -2.59
CA MET A 205 -8.72 -19.95 -1.24
C MET A 205 -9.49 -18.73 -0.72
N CYS A 206 -8.92 -17.54 -0.84
CA CYS A 206 -9.57 -16.31 -0.40
C CYS A 206 -10.86 -16.00 -1.19
N ALA A 207 -10.87 -16.21 -2.51
CA ALA A 207 -12.06 -16.01 -3.32
C ALA A 207 -13.20 -16.97 -2.93
N GLU A 208 -12.89 -18.23 -2.65
CA GLU A 208 -13.87 -19.22 -2.20
C GLU A 208 -14.45 -18.85 -0.82
N VAL A 209 -13.62 -18.42 0.12
CA VAL A 209 -14.08 -17.93 1.44
C VAL A 209 -14.95 -16.68 1.28
N TYR A 210 -14.56 -15.73 0.44
CA TYR A 210 -15.33 -14.52 0.16
C TYR A 210 -16.72 -14.84 -0.40
N HIS A 211 -16.81 -15.76 -1.37
CA HIS A 211 -18.11 -16.19 -1.90
C HIS A 211 -18.95 -16.92 -0.86
N LYS A 212 -18.33 -17.76 -0.02
CA LYS A 212 -19.03 -18.44 1.06
C LYS A 212 -19.57 -17.46 2.11
N LEU A 213 -18.80 -16.44 2.48
CA LEU A 213 -19.28 -15.37 3.37
C LEU A 213 -20.51 -14.67 2.77
N LYS A 214 -20.51 -14.38 1.47
CA LYS A 214 -21.66 -13.79 0.79
C LYS A 214 -22.94 -14.67 0.87
N GLU A 215 -22.77 -15.98 0.71
CA GLU A 215 -23.88 -16.95 0.84
C GLU A 215 -24.45 -16.96 2.25
N ILE A 216 -23.57 -17.00 3.26
CA ILE A 216 -23.95 -16.98 4.68
C ILE A 216 -24.73 -15.70 5.01
N LEU A 217 -24.21 -14.52 4.68
CA LEU A 217 -24.87 -13.25 4.95
C LEU A 217 -26.26 -13.19 4.31
N LYS A 218 -26.37 -13.60 3.04
CA LYS A 218 -27.68 -13.66 2.35
C LYS A 218 -28.67 -14.64 3.00
N SER A 219 -28.21 -15.80 3.46
CA SER A 219 -29.06 -16.81 4.12
C SER A 219 -29.67 -16.30 5.43
N GLU A 220 -28.98 -15.37 6.07
CA GLU A 220 -29.42 -14.73 7.33
C GLU A 220 -30.08 -13.35 7.10
N SER A 221 -30.37 -13.00 5.85
CA SER A 221 -31.00 -11.73 5.47
C SER A 221 -30.16 -10.49 5.84
N LEU A 222 -28.83 -10.66 5.95
CA LEU A 222 -27.89 -9.57 6.16
C LEU A 222 -27.44 -8.95 4.83
N SER A 223 -26.99 -7.70 4.89
CA SER A 223 -26.48 -7.00 3.71
C SER A 223 -25.25 -7.70 3.13
N ALA A 224 -25.28 -7.97 1.83
CA ALA A 224 -24.12 -8.39 1.04
C ALA A 224 -23.68 -7.28 0.06
N ALA A 225 -24.05 -6.02 0.33
CA ALA A 225 -23.48 -4.84 -0.32
C ALA A 225 -22.01 -4.69 0.10
N VAL A 226 -21.19 -4.14 -0.80
CA VAL A 226 -19.76 -3.99 -0.57
C VAL A 226 -19.38 -2.53 -0.36
N GLY A 227 -18.42 -2.30 0.53
CA GLY A 227 -17.79 -1.02 0.75
C GLY A 227 -16.78 -0.65 -0.35
N ASP A 228 -16.05 0.44 -0.13
CA ASP A 228 -15.08 0.99 -1.10
C ASP A 228 -13.96 0.02 -1.45
N GLU A 229 -13.61 -0.88 -0.56
CA GLU A 229 -12.53 -1.85 -0.74
C GLU A 229 -13.03 -3.26 -1.14
N GLY A 230 -14.33 -3.41 -1.38
CA GLY A 230 -14.94 -4.65 -1.84
C GLY A 230 -15.36 -5.64 -0.74
N GLY A 231 -15.07 -5.37 0.53
CA GLY A 231 -15.57 -6.13 1.68
C GLY A 231 -17.07 -5.90 1.91
N PHE A 232 -17.78 -6.91 2.47
CA PHE A 232 -19.19 -6.78 2.81
C PHE A 232 -19.40 -5.85 3.99
N ALA A 233 -20.56 -5.19 4.04
CA ALA A 233 -20.89 -4.20 5.05
C ALA A 233 -22.24 -4.51 5.75
N PRO A 234 -22.37 -5.66 6.46
CA PRO A 234 -23.57 -5.96 7.23
C PRO A 234 -23.60 -5.20 8.56
N ASP A 235 -24.81 -5.00 9.13
CA ASP A 235 -24.97 -4.60 10.53
C ASP A 235 -24.73 -5.81 11.44
N LEU A 236 -23.74 -5.68 12.33
CA LEU A 236 -23.38 -6.74 13.30
C LEU A 236 -23.21 -6.12 14.69
N LYS A 237 -23.20 -6.98 15.74
CA LYS A 237 -23.13 -6.54 17.14
C LYS A 237 -21.72 -6.09 17.58
N GLY A 238 -20.71 -6.27 16.73
CA GLY A 238 -19.34 -5.87 16.97
C GLY A 238 -18.32 -6.80 16.33
N ALA A 239 -17.05 -6.62 16.70
CA ALA A 239 -15.94 -7.35 16.09
C ALA A 239 -16.00 -8.87 16.29
N GLU A 240 -16.48 -9.36 17.45
CA GLU A 240 -16.62 -10.79 17.71
C GLU A 240 -17.60 -11.43 16.73
N ASP A 241 -18.80 -10.84 16.52
CA ASP A 241 -19.76 -11.33 15.54
C ASP A 241 -19.12 -11.41 14.13
N ALA A 242 -18.40 -10.35 13.70
CA ALA A 242 -17.73 -10.33 12.42
C ALA A 242 -16.72 -11.49 12.29
N LEU A 243 -15.91 -11.71 13.31
CA LEU A 243 -14.94 -12.82 13.36
C LEU A 243 -15.61 -14.19 13.37
N GLU A 244 -16.77 -14.35 14.05
CA GLU A 244 -17.54 -15.58 14.02
C GLU A 244 -18.07 -15.89 12.61
N TYR A 245 -18.58 -14.89 11.88
CA TYR A 245 -18.96 -15.04 10.46
C TYR A 245 -17.78 -15.45 9.59
N MET A 246 -16.60 -14.87 9.81
CA MET A 246 -15.40 -15.23 9.08
C MET A 246 -14.95 -16.66 9.37
N VAL A 247 -14.94 -17.10 10.65
CA VAL A 247 -14.62 -18.48 11.03
C VAL A 247 -15.58 -19.45 10.35
N ARG A 248 -16.87 -19.13 10.35
CA ARG A 248 -17.90 -19.95 9.69
C ARG A 248 -17.65 -20.00 8.18
N ALA A 249 -17.39 -18.87 7.52
CA ALA A 249 -17.11 -18.82 6.09
C ALA A 249 -15.89 -19.65 5.70
N VAL A 250 -14.80 -19.58 6.49
CA VAL A 250 -13.60 -20.39 6.28
C VAL A 250 -13.90 -21.88 6.38
N LYS A 251 -14.63 -22.31 7.44
CA LYS A 251 -15.00 -23.71 7.65
C LYS A 251 -15.95 -24.24 6.57
N GLU A 252 -16.98 -23.47 6.20
CA GLU A 252 -17.94 -23.88 5.16
C GLU A 252 -17.33 -23.86 3.75
N ALA A 253 -16.25 -23.08 3.53
CA ALA A 253 -15.43 -23.16 2.31
C ALA A 253 -14.49 -24.39 2.30
N GLY A 254 -14.42 -25.15 3.39
CA GLY A 254 -13.62 -26.37 3.48
C GLY A 254 -12.20 -26.17 4.02
N TYR A 255 -11.89 -24.99 4.56
CA TYR A 255 -10.57 -24.66 5.10
C TYR A 255 -10.53 -24.68 6.63
N VAL A 256 -9.31 -24.77 7.18
CA VAL A 256 -9.05 -24.80 8.61
C VAL A 256 -8.60 -23.42 9.11
N PRO A 257 -9.43 -22.73 9.94
CA PRO A 257 -9.03 -21.45 10.53
C PRO A 257 -7.75 -21.59 11.37
N GLY A 258 -6.83 -20.65 11.20
CA GLY A 258 -5.53 -20.60 11.90
C GLY A 258 -4.45 -21.49 11.31
N LYS A 259 -4.80 -22.47 10.46
CA LYS A 259 -3.84 -23.34 9.80
C LYS A 259 -3.68 -22.97 8.31
N GLU A 260 -4.80 -22.80 7.63
CA GLU A 260 -4.83 -22.49 6.19
C GLU A 260 -5.20 -21.02 5.96
N ILE A 261 -6.19 -20.51 6.69
CA ILE A 261 -6.61 -19.11 6.66
C ILE A 261 -6.51 -18.54 8.07
N SER A 262 -5.74 -17.48 8.24
CA SER A 262 -5.68 -16.65 9.45
C SER A 262 -6.36 -15.30 9.21
N PHE A 263 -6.56 -14.53 10.29
CA PHE A 263 -7.24 -13.23 10.22
C PHE A 263 -6.29 -12.09 10.53
N ALA A 264 -6.60 -10.93 9.94
CA ALA A 264 -5.99 -9.68 10.29
C ALA A 264 -7.08 -8.62 10.50
N LEU A 265 -6.81 -7.67 11.37
CA LEU A 265 -7.71 -6.58 11.72
C LEU A 265 -7.06 -5.24 11.38
N ASP A 266 -7.84 -4.30 10.90
CA ASP A 266 -7.56 -2.88 10.95
C ASP A 266 -8.62 -2.22 11.83
N VAL A 267 -8.18 -1.70 12.97
CA VAL A 267 -9.08 -1.11 13.96
C VAL A 267 -9.35 0.35 13.67
N ALA A 268 -8.37 1.05 13.08
CA ALA A 268 -8.37 2.49 12.89
C ALA A 268 -8.73 3.24 14.18
N ALA A 269 -8.06 2.88 15.30
CA ALA A 269 -8.47 3.26 16.64
C ALA A 269 -8.43 4.77 16.90
N SER A 270 -7.68 5.55 16.09
CA SER A 270 -7.72 7.02 16.13
C SER A 270 -9.13 7.58 15.89
N GLU A 271 -9.94 6.89 15.07
CA GLU A 271 -11.31 7.26 14.77
C GLU A 271 -12.30 7.01 15.92
N LEU A 272 -11.92 6.14 16.86
CA LEU A 272 -12.68 5.83 18.05
C LEU A 272 -12.26 6.67 19.25
N TYR A 273 -11.15 7.42 19.14
CA TYR A 273 -10.49 8.08 20.26
C TYR A 273 -11.02 9.50 20.50
N GLU A 274 -11.52 9.72 21.71
CA GLU A 274 -12.01 11.02 22.19
C GLU A 274 -11.64 11.17 23.67
N ASP A 275 -11.05 12.31 24.04
CA ASP A 275 -10.71 12.68 25.42
C ASP A 275 -10.00 11.59 26.24
N GLY A 276 -9.05 10.87 25.64
CA GLY A 276 -8.26 9.85 26.35
C GLY A 276 -8.91 8.46 26.39
N MET A 277 -10.07 8.28 25.76
CA MET A 277 -10.85 7.05 25.77
C MET A 277 -11.26 6.63 24.36
N TYR A 278 -11.53 5.33 24.18
CA TYR A 278 -12.02 4.76 22.92
C TYR A 278 -13.51 4.50 23.02
N TYR A 279 -14.29 5.19 22.20
CA TYR A 279 -15.74 5.06 22.15
C TYR A 279 -16.20 4.19 20.98
N PHE A 280 -17.10 3.25 21.25
CA PHE A 280 -17.64 2.29 20.29
C PHE A 280 -19.10 2.62 19.95
N PRO A 281 -19.36 3.50 18.98
CA PRO A 281 -20.72 3.97 18.69
C PRO A 281 -21.64 2.86 18.20
N GLY A 282 -21.16 2.00 17.30
CA GLY A 282 -21.94 0.91 16.74
C GLY A 282 -22.30 -0.15 17.77
N GLN A 283 -21.33 -0.63 18.55
CA GLN A 283 -21.61 -1.55 19.66
C GLN A 283 -22.53 -0.91 20.72
N SER A 284 -22.35 0.39 21.00
CA SER A 284 -23.20 1.10 21.95
C SER A 284 -24.65 1.13 21.49
N PHE A 285 -24.88 1.40 20.20
CA PHE A 285 -26.20 1.36 19.58
C PHE A 285 -26.81 -0.05 19.66
N MET A 286 -26.10 -1.07 19.25
CA MET A 286 -26.57 -2.46 19.22
C MET A 286 -26.86 -3.04 20.63
N ARG A 287 -26.10 -2.61 21.65
CA ARG A 287 -26.25 -3.10 23.03
C ARG A 287 -27.12 -2.21 23.92
N GLY A 288 -27.55 -1.05 23.42
CA GLY A 288 -28.39 -0.09 24.16
C GLY A 288 -27.70 0.53 25.38
N LYS A 289 -26.36 0.54 25.41
CA LYS A 289 -25.55 1.16 26.48
C LYS A 289 -24.24 1.70 25.92
N LYS A 290 -23.75 2.80 26.49
CA LYS A 290 -22.48 3.39 26.08
C LYS A 290 -21.31 2.42 26.37
N ILE A 291 -20.51 2.13 25.37
CA ILE A 291 -19.30 1.31 25.46
C ILE A 291 -18.10 2.20 25.22
N ILE A 292 -17.26 2.30 26.23
CA ILE A 292 -16.03 3.09 26.24
C ILE A 292 -14.93 2.21 26.82
N LYS A 293 -13.71 2.35 26.31
CA LYS A 293 -12.54 1.65 26.80
C LYS A 293 -11.36 2.63 26.95
N SER A 294 -10.55 2.41 27.99
CA SER A 294 -9.20 2.98 28.09
C SER A 294 -8.23 2.23 27.17
N ALA A 295 -7.01 2.73 26.99
CA ALA A 295 -5.97 2.02 26.25
C ALA A 295 -5.66 0.63 26.85
N GLU A 296 -5.65 0.50 28.18
CA GLU A 296 -5.45 -0.79 28.85
C GLU A 296 -6.60 -1.76 28.57
N GLU A 297 -7.84 -1.30 28.65
CA GLU A 297 -9.02 -2.11 28.31
C GLU A 297 -9.10 -2.46 26.82
N MET A 298 -8.51 -1.65 25.92
CA MET A 298 -8.34 -2.02 24.51
C MET A 298 -7.35 -3.17 24.37
N ILE A 299 -6.21 -3.11 25.06
CA ILE A 299 -5.21 -4.18 25.06
C ILE A 299 -5.80 -5.48 25.60
N ASP A 300 -6.56 -5.42 26.73
CA ASP A 300 -7.27 -6.57 27.29
C ASP A 300 -8.29 -7.15 26.30
N TYR A 301 -8.97 -6.30 25.56
CA TYR A 301 -9.94 -6.73 24.55
C TYR A 301 -9.25 -7.45 23.38
N TYR A 302 -8.12 -6.95 22.91
CA TYR A 302 -7.33 -7.65 21.88
C TYR A 302 -6.83 -9.01 22.38
N GLU A 303 -6.36 -9.09 23.60
CA GLU A 303 -5.92 -10.36 24.19
C GLU A 303 -7.06 -11.40 24.20
N GLN A 304 -8.28 -10.99 24.57
CA GLN A 304 -9.48 -11.86 24.53
C GLN A 304 -9.83 -12.30 23.09
N LEU A 305 -9.67 -11.40 22.09
CA LEU A 305 -9.91 -11.76 20.70
C LEU A 305 -8.86 -12.75 20.17
N LEU A 306 -7.58 -12.56 20.53
CA LEU A 306 -6.48 -13.47 20.16
C LEU A 306 -6.64 -14.88 20.77
N GLU A 307 -7.25 -15.00 21.96
CA GLU A 307 -7.54 -16.30 22.57
C GLU A 307 -8.65 -17.07 21.85
N LYS A 308 -9.61 -16.35 21.24
CA LYS A 308 -10.79 -16.94 20.60
C LYS A 308 -10.62 -17.18 19.11
N PHE A 309 -9.87 -16.32 18.42
CA PHE A 309 -9.80 -16.26 16.97
C PHE A 309 -8.35 -16.32 16.46
N PRO A 310 -8.11 -16.91 15.29
CA PRO A 310 -6.77 -17.06 14.72
C PRO A 310 -6.26 -15.74 14.09
N ILE A 311 -6.19 -14.68 14.89
CA ILE A 311 -5.72 -13.37 14.47
C ILE A 311 -4.19 -13.35 14.52
N VAL A 312 -3.56 -12.94 13.43
CA VAL A 312 -2.11 -12.87 13.27
C VAL A 312 -1.58 -11.45 13.09
N SER A 313 -2.47 -10.47 12.86
CA SER A 313 -2.11 -9.06 12.65
C SER A 313 -3.22 -8.13 13.15
N ILE A 314 -2.82 -7.05 13.83
CA ILE A 314 -3.68 -5.94 14.26
C ILE A 314 -3.02 -4.64 13.79
N GLU A 315 -3.73 -3.88 12.96
CA GLU A 315 -3.32 -2.58 12.44
C GLU A 315 -4.05 -1.49 13.23
N ASP A 316 -3.30 -0.42 13.55
CA ASP A 316 -3.75 0.77 14.26
C ASP A 316 -4.66 0.47 15.47
N GLY A 317 -4.15 -0.41 16.33
CA GLY A 317 -4.88 -0.88 17.52
C GLY A 317 -5.08 0.19 18.60
N LEU A 318 -4.33 1.29 18.56
CA LEU A 318 -4.46 2.45 19.45
C LEU A 318 -4.29 3.74 18.64
N CYS A 319 -4.69 4.88 19.24
CA CYS A 319 -4.56 6.19 18.64
C CYS A 319 -3.11 6.49 18.21
N GLU A 320 -2.93 7.16 17.07
CA GLU A 320 -1.64 7.50 16.45
C GLU A 320 -0.73 8.38 17.32
N GLU A 321 -1.29 9.02 18.36
CA GLU A 321 -0.56 9.85 19.32
C GLU A 321 -0.34 9.15 20.68
N ASP A 322 -0.95 7.99 20.93
CA ASP A 322 -0.80 7.26 22.19
C ASP A 322 0.46 6.35 22.17
N TRP A 323 1.64 6.98 22.08
CA TRP A 323 2.93 6.28 22.03
C TRP A 323 3.17 5.39 23.24
N GLU A 324 2.76 5.83 24.45
CA GLU A 324 2.89 5.03 25.67
C GLU A 324 1.99 3.79 25.65
N GLY A 325 0.77 3.95 25.16
CA GLY A 325 -0.16 2.83 24.94
C GLY A 325 0.40 1.84 23.92
N TRP A 326 0.95 2.33 22.79
CA TRP A 326 1.59 1.49 21.78
C TRP A 326 2.77 0.68 22.33
N VAL A 327 3.62 1.27 23.17
CA VAL A 327 4.70 0.56 23.85
C VAL A 327 4.15 -0.57 24.73
N LYS A 328 3.12 -0.29 25.55
CA LYS A 328 2.46 -1.30 26.39
C LYS A 328 1.80 -2.41 25.56
N LEU A 329 1.09 -2.04 24.49
CA LEU A 329 0.48 -2.98 23.54
C LEU A 329 1.55 -3.93 22.96
N THR A 330 2.70 -3.35 22.54
CA THR A 330 3.79 -4.12 21.95
C THR A 330 4.44 -5.06 22.97
N GLN A 331 4.66 -4.59 24.20
CA GLN A 331 5.20 -5.43 25.28
C GLN A 331 4.29 -6.62 25.64
N ARG A 332 2.95 -6.44 25.60
CA ARG A 332 1.99 -7.50 25.94
C ARG A 332 1.73 -8.49 24.81
N LEU A 333 1.62 -7.98 23.58
CA LEU A 333 1.11 -8.77 22.46
C LEU A 333 2.10 -8.94 21.30
N GLY A 334 3.20 -8.17 21.24
CA GLY A 334 4.11 -8.14 20.10
C GLY A 334 4.80 -9.48 19.76
N ASP A 335 4.97 -10.36 20.75
CA ASP A 335 5.49 -11.73 20.53
C ASP A 335 4.44 -12.70 19.98
N LYS A 336 3.14 -12.38 20.12
CA LYS A 336 2.00 -13.21 19.76
C LYS A 336 1.40 -12.82 18.40
N VAL A 337 1.42 -11.52 18.06
CA VAL A 337 0.73 -10.93 16.90
C VAL A 337 1.55 -9.82 16.25
N GLN A 338 1.38 -9.65 14.95
CA GLN A 338 1.91 -8.50 14.23
C GLN A 338 1.12 -7.24 14.61
N LEU A 339 1.81 -6.19 15.04
CA LEU A 339 1.25 -4.89 15.41
C LEU A 339 1.70 -3.86 14.40
N VAL A 340 0.78 -3.47 13.51
CA VAL A 340 1.05 -2.63 12.35
C VAL A 340 0.70 -1.19 12.65
N GLY A 341 1.63 -0.27 12.41
CA GLY A 341 1.34 1.16 12.40
C GLY A 341 1.08 1.63 10.96
N ASP A 342 -0.15 2.10 10.68
CA ASP A 342 -0.52 2.87 9.50
C ASP A 342 -0.48 4.37 9.86
N ASP A 343 -1.50 4.90 10.52
CA ASP A 343 -1.56 6.30 10.97
C ASP A 343 -0.45 6.62 11.98
N LEU A 344 -0.01 5.64 12.78
CA LEU A 344 1.12 5.80 13.69
C LEU A 344 2.40 6.23 12.96
N PHE A 345 2.69 5.65 11.78
CA PHE A 345 3.96 5.85 11.06
C PHE A 345 3.80 6.65 9.75
N VAL A 346 2.64 6.64 9.12
CA VAL A 346 2.31 7.32 7.84
C VAL A 346 3.41 7.17 6.77
N THR A 347 4.02 6.00 6.66
CA THR A 347 5.16 5.72 5.74
C THR A 347 6.35 6.68 5.95
N ASN A 348 6.42 7.38 7.09
CA ASN A 348 7.40 8.41 7.40
C ASN A 348 8.57 7.86 8.21
N THR A 349 9.80 7.95 7.67
CA THR A 349 11.01 7.43 8.32
C THR A 349 11.30 8.06 9.68
N LYS A 350 10.94 9.34 9.92
CA LYS A 350 11.14 9.98 11.22
C LYS A 350 10.22 9.40 12.29
N ARG A 351 8.93 9.17 11.93
CA ARG A 351 7.96 8.55 12.85
C ARG A 351 8.28 7.08 13.09
N LEU A 352 8.69 6.36 12.02
CA LEU A 352 9.15 4.98 12.13
C LEU A 352 10.37 4.87 13.04
N GLN A 353 11.37 5.73 12.88
CA GLN A 353 12.56 5.78 13.75
C GLN A 353 12.16 5.96 15.22
N LYS A 354 11.26 6.91 15.51
CA LYS A 354 10.72 7.11 16.87
C LYS A 354 10.07 5.84 17.42
N GLY A 355 9.25 5.15 16.61
CA GLY A 355 8.59 3.89 17.03
C GLY A 355 9.60 2.79 17.33
N ILE A 356 10.62 2.64 16.48
CA ILE A 356 11.71 1.67 16.69
C ILE A 356 12.45 1.96 18.01
N GLU A 357 12.82 3.22 18.26
CA GLU A 357 13.52 3.63 19.48
C GLU A 357 12.69 3.41 20.75
N MET A 358 11.37 3.60 20.66
CA MET A 358 10.45 3.39 21.78
C MET A 358 10.00 1.93 21.93
N GLY A 359 10.16 1.08 20.92
CA GLY A 359 9.60 -0.27 20.89
C GLY A 359 8.08 -0.28 20.69
N ALA A 360 7.57 0.61 19.85
CA ALA A 360 6.14 0.75 19.55
C ALA A 360 5.79 0.11 18.20
N GLY A 361 4.98 -0.95 18.21
CA GLY A 361 4.67 -1.77 17.03
C GLY A 361 5.79 -2.74 16.68
N ASN A 362 5.59 -3.55 15.64
CA ASN A 362 6.59 -4.46 15.07
C ASN A 362 6.44 -4.63 13.54
N ALA A 363 5.57 -3.80 12.94
CA ALA A 363 5.35 -3.73 11.50
C ALA A 363 4.87 -2.33 11.10
N ILE A 364 5.09 -1.98 9.84
CA ILE A 364 4.64 -0.73 9.23
C ILE A 364 3.80 -1.01 7.98
N LEU A 365 2.73 -0.26 7.79
CA LEU A 365 2.02 -0.17 6.52
C LEU A 365 2.69 0.85 5.61
N ILE A 366 2.87 0.52 4.35
CA ILE A 366 3.53 1.37 3.35
C ILE A 366 2.50 1.81 2.31
N LYS A 367 2.14 3.07 2.34
CA LYS A 367 1.27 3.75 1.39
C LYS A 367 2.08 4.82 0.67
N VAL A 368 2.43 4.58 -0.59
CA VAL A 368 3.35 5.46 -1.35
C VAL A 368 2.90 6.93 -1.38
N ASN A 369 1.59 7.19 -1.36
CA ASN A 369 1.06 8.55 -1.39
C ASN A 369 1.10 9.26 -0.03
N GLN A 370 1.22 8.54 1.11
CA GLN A 370 1.39 9.16 2.43
C GLN A 370 2.70 9.92 2.55
N ILE A 371 3.72 9.50 1.80
CA ILE A 371 5.04 10.14 1.80
C ILE A 371 5.33 10.89 0.48
N GLY A 372 4.75 10.47 -0.65
CA GLY A 372 4.71 11.20 -1.91
C GLY A 372 5.93 11.07 -2.81
N SER A 373 6.83 10.11 -2.59
CA SER A 373 7.85 9.69 -3.57
C SER A 373 8.23 8.23 -3.39
N LEU A 374 8.62 7.58 -4.49
CA LEU A 374 9.03 6.18 -4.50
C LEU A 374 10.28 5.95 -3.62
N SER A 375 11.28 6.80 -3.75
CA SER A 375 12.53 6.65 -2.98
C SER A 375 12.30 6.72 -1.47
N GLU A 376 11.43 7.62 -0.99
CA GLU A 376 11.11 7.72 0.45
C GLU A 376 10.30 6.51 0.93
N ALA A 377 9.36 6.01 0.11
CA ALA A 377 8.61 4.79 0.44
C ALA A 377 9.55 3.57 0.55
N MET A 378 10.48 3.40 -0.40
CA MET A 378 11.49 2.33 -0.34
C MET A 378 12.42 2.49 0.85
N GLU A 379 12.79 3.72 1.24
CA GLU A 379 13.60 3.99 2.45
C GLU A 379 12.87 3.57 3.73
N ALA A 380 11.56 3.79 3.81
CA ALA A 380 10.76 3.34 4.96
C ALA A 380 10.73 1.81 5.07
N VAL A 381 10.58 1.08 3.94
CA VAL A 381 10.66 -0.38 3.91
C VAL A 381 12.04 -0.87 4.36
N ASP A 382 13.11 -0.28 3.82
CA ASP A 382 14.49 -0.65 4.14
C ASP A 382 14.82 -0.41 5.63
N MET A 383 14.37 0.71 6.19
CA MET A 383 14.51 1.02 7.61
C MET A 383 13.76 0.01 8.48
N ALA A 384 12.51 -0.33 8.13
CA ALA A 384 11.71 -1.31 8.84
C ALA A 384 12.42 -2.67 8.89
N HIS A 385 12.85 -3.18 7.73
CA HIS A 385 13.53 -4.48 7.62
C HIS A 385 14.83 -4.51 8.43
N LYS A 386 15.66 -3.44 8.38
CA LYS A 386 16.91 -3.34 9.18
C LYS A 386 16.66 -3.33 10.68
N ALA A 387 15.53 -2.85 11.12
CA ALA A 387 15.11 -2.84 12.52
C ALA A 387 14.41 -4.14 12.96
N GLY A 388 14.20 -5.11 12.06
CA GLY A 388 13.45 -6.33 12.32
C GLY A 388 11.94 -6.15 12.30
N TYR A 389 11.45 -5.00 11.87
CA TYR A 389 10.03 -4.77 11.61
C TYR A 389 9.63 -5.38 10.27
N ARG A 390 8.37 -5.83 10.16
CA ARG A 390 7.79 -6.21 8.87
C ARG A 390 7.26 -4.97 8.16
N ALA A 391 7.23 -5.02 6.84
CA ALA A 391 6.58 -4.01 6.01
C ALA A 391 5.44 -4.66 5.22
N ILE A 392 4.35 -3.94 5.02
CA ILE A 392 3.20 -4.37 4.22
C ILE A 392 2.94 -3.30 3.17
N ILE A 393 3.00 -3.64 1.90
CA ILE A 393 2.61 -2.69 0.85
C ILE A 393 1.09 -2.62 0.81
N SER A 394 0.55 -1.41 0.77
CA SER A 394 -0.89 -1.16 0.89
C SER A 394 -1.43 -0.26 -0.21
N HIS A 395 -2.68 -0.54 -0.59
CA HIS A 395 -3.54 0.32 -1.38
C HIS A 395 -4.08 1.50 -0.55
N ARG A 396 -4.95 2.29 -1.18
CA ARG A 396 -5.82 3.26 -0.50
C ARG A 396 -7.29 2.92 -0.77
N SER A 397 -8.21 3.58 -0.05
CA SER A 397 -9.66 3.42 -0.29
C SER A 397 -10.08 3.91 -1.68
N GLY A 398 -9.52 5.01 -2.18
CA GLY A 398 -9.64 5.46 -3.57
C GLY A 398 -8.48 4.95 -4.42
N GLU A 399 -8.77 4.01 -5.29
CA GLU A 399 -7.81 3.33 -6.16
C GLU A 399 -8.18 3.49 -7.64
N SER A 400 -7.31 2.99 -8.50
CA SER A 400 -7.50 2.91 -9.94
C SER A 400 -7.05 1.53 -10.44
N GLU A 401 -7.05 1.33 -11.76
CA GLU A 401 -6.49 0.15 -12.41
C GLU A 401 -4.96 0.05 -12.33
N ASP A 402 -4.26 1.06 -11.79
CA ASP A 402 -2.81 1.05 -11.60
C ASP A 402 -2.37 -0.14 -10.71
N THR A 403 -1.31 -0.84 -11.13
CA THR A 403 -0.82 -2.05 -10.45
C THR A 403 0.55 -1.88 -9.81
N PHE A 404 1.09 -0.66 -9.76
CA PHE A 404 2.46 -0.38 -9.29
C PHE A 404 2.77 -1.03 -7.94
N ILE A 405 1.82 -1.01 -7.00
CA ILE A 405 2.02 -1.56 -5.66
C ILE A 405 2.19 -3.08 -5.63
N ALA A 406 1.68 -3.80 -6.62
CA ALA A 406 1.91 -5.25 -6.77
C ALA A 406 3.37 -5.53 -7.11
N ASP A 407 3.92 -4.81 -8.11
CA ASP A 407 5.34 -4.88 -8.47
C ASP A 407 6.23 -4.43 -7.31
N LEU A 408 5.85 -3.35 -6.58
CA LEU A 408 6.60 -2.85 -5.43
C LEU A 408 6.68 -3.87 -4.28
N ALA A 409 5.59 -4.60 -4.00
CA ALA A 409 5.58 -5.61 -2.95
C ALA A 409 6.57 -6.74 -3.22
N VAL A 410 6.63 -7.22 -4.47
CA VAL A 410 7.60 -8.25 -4.90
C VAL A 410 9.01 -7.68 -4.92
N ALA A 411 9.20 -6.47 -5.45
CA ALA A 411 10.49 -5.78 -5.53
C ALA A 411 11.16 -5.61 -4.17
N MET A 412 10.40 -5.21 -3.17
CA MET A 412 10.90 -4.95 -1.81
C MET A 412 10.92 -6.19 -0.93
N GLY A 413 10.42 -7.33 -1.41
CA GLY A 413 10.38 -8.58 -0.66
C GLY A 413 9.61 -8.48 0.65
N THR A 414 8.55 -7.67 0.70
CA THR A 414 7.79 -7.40 1.95
C THR A 414 7.03 -8.62 2.46
N GLY A 415 6.77 -9.60 1.58
CA GLY A 415 6.08 -10.84 1.93
C GLY A 415 4.60 -10.68 2.27
N GLN A 416 4.07 -9.45 2.25
CA GLN A 416 2.67 -9.14 2.54
C GLN A 416 2.18 -7.98 1.67
N ILE A 417 0.90 -8.03 1.26
CA ILE A 417 0.23 -6.93 0.55
C ILE A 417 -1.22 -6.80 1.06
N LYS A 418 -1.64 -5.56 1.34
CA LYS A 418 -3.01 -5.18 1.70
C LYS A 418 -3.62 -4.42 0.52
N THR A 419 -4.54 -5.04 -0.24
CA THR A 419 -5.10 -4.40 -1.44
C THR A 419 -6.59 -4.72 -1.68
N GLY A 420 -7.36 -4.84 -0.58
CA GLY A 420 -8.81 -4.98 -0.60
C GLY A 420 -9.30 -6.41 -0.79
N ALA A 421 -10.59 -6.57 -1.03
CA ALA A 421 -11.24 -7.85 -1.27
C ALA A 421 -10.94 -8.39 -2.69
N PRO A 422 -11.19 -9.69 -2.96
CA PRO A 422 -11.14 -10.25 -4.32
C PRO A 422 -12.39 -9.82 -5.14
N CYS A 423 -12.72 -8.55 -5.08
CA CYS A 423 -13.89 -7.91 -5.68
C CYS A 423 -13.57 -6.46 -6.02
N ARG A 424 -14.23 -5.87 -7.04
CA ARG A 424 -13.98 -4.55 -7.63
C ARG A 424 -12.69 -4.53 -8.47
N ALA A 425 -12.80 -4.01 -9.69
CA ALA A 425 -11.75 -4.12 -10.72
C ALA A 425 -10.41 -3.51 -10.28
N GLU A 426 -10.45 -2.38 -9.58
CA GLU A 426 -9.26 -1.69 -9.06
C GLU A 426 -8.49 -2.48 -7.98
N ARG A 427 -9.15 -3.44 -7.32
CA ARG A 427 -8.50 -4.37 -6.36
C ARG A 427 -7.99 -5.60 -7.09
N THR A 428 -8.85 -6.23 -7.89
CA THR A 428 -8.48 -7.44 -8.64
C THR A 428 -7.38 -7.20 -9.67
N ALA A 429 -7.21 -5.97 -10.18
CA ALA A 429 -6.09 -5.61 -11.04
C ALA A 429 -4.74 -5.92 -10.38
N LYS A 430 -4.55 -5.58 -9.09
CA LYS A 430 -3.33 -5.85 -8.34
C LYS A 430 -3.10 -7.35 -8.15
N TYR A 431 -4.16 -8.10 -7.84
CA TYR A 431 -4.09 -9.56 -7.70
C TYR A 431 -3.77 -10.25 -9.04
N ASN A 432 -4.40 -9.80 -10.13
CA ASN A 432 -4.10 -10.31 -11.47
C ASN A 432 -2.64 -10.02 -11.86
N ARG A 433 -2.13 -8.82 -11.51
CA ARG A 433 -0.72 -8.49 -11.73
C ARG A 433 0.23 -9.41 -10.95
N LEU A 434 -0.11 -9.76 -9.71
CA LEU A 434 0.68 -10.72 -8.93
C LEU A 434 0.65 -12.13 -9.53
N LEU A 435 -0.47 -12.56 -10.14
CA LEU A 435 -0.51 -13.83 -10.90
C LEU A 435 0.45 -13.79 -12.10
N GLU A 436 0.48 -12.67 -12.86
CA GLU A 436 1.42 -12.50 -13.97
C GLU A 436 2.88 -12.56 -13.49
N ILE A 437 3.19 -11.92 -12.34
CA ILE A 437 4.53 -11.95 -11.75
C ILE A 437 4.89 -13.37 -11.29
N GLU A 438 3.95 -14.11 -10.68
CA GLU A 438 4.18 -15.49 -10.27
C GLU A 438 4.47 -16.40 -11.48
N ASP A 439 3.71 -16.21 -12.57
CA ASP A 439 3.94 -16.96 -13.82
C ASP A 439 5.31 -16.61 -14.46
N ASP A 440 5.71 -15.33 -14.42
CA ASP A 440 7.02 -14.87 -14.93
C ASP A 440 8.19 -15.44 -14.10
N LEU A 441 8.05 -15.45 -12.79
CA LEU A 441 9.03 -16.03 -11.86
C LEU A 441 9.08 -17.56 -11.93
N SER A 442 7.97 -18.21 -12.31
CA SER A 442 7.84 -19.65 -12.45
C SER A 442 8.33 -20.40 -11.18
N GLU A 443 9.24 -21.35 -11.29
CA GLU A 443 9.79 -22.12 -10.17
C GLU A 443 10.62 -21.30 -9.17
N ASN A 444 10.99 -20.06 -9.53
CA ASN A 444 11.73 -19.16 -8.65
C ASN A 444 10.79 -18.32 -7.75
N ALA A 445 9.48 -18.35 -7.98
CA ALA A 445 8.53 -17.68 -7.13
C ALA A 445 8.57 -18.26 -5.71
N TRP A 446 8.87 -17.40 -4.73
CA TRP A 446 8.97 -17.81 -3.35
C TRP A 446 7.80 -17.23 -2.56
N TYR A 447 6.83 -18.11 -2.23
CA TYR A 447 5.67 -17.78 -1.41
C TYR A 447 5.79 -18.44 -0.04
N ARG A 448 5.72 -17.65 1.04
CA ARG A 448 5.90 -18.15 2.40
C ARG A 448 5.01 -17.43 3.39
N ASN A 449 4.45 -18.19 4.35
CA ASN A 449 3.77 -17.62 5.50
C ASN A 449 4.71 -16.69 6.30
N PRO A 450 4.43 -15.37 6.39
CA PRO A 450 5.29 -14.41 7.05
C PRO A 450 5.35 -14.58 8.59
N PHE A 451 4.45 -15.37 9.16
CA PHE A 451 4.35 -15.62 10.60
C PHE A 451 5.04 -16.93 11.05
N MET A 452 5.55 -17.73 10.12
CA MET A 452 6.35 -18.90 10.51
C MET A 452 7.64 -18.44 11.18
N LYS A 453 7.85 -18.87 12.42
CA LYS A 453 9.17 -18.72 13.07
C LYS A 453 10.16 -19.56 12.26
N ASN A 454 11.28 -18.96 11.86
CA ASN A 454 12.37 -19.73 11.31
C ASN A 454 12.82 -20.72 12.39
N ASN A 455 12.52 -22.00 12.21
CA ASN A 455 13.19 -23.03 12.98
C ASN A 455 14.65 -23.01 12.51
N SER A 456 15.49 -22.29 13.26
CA SER A 456 16.95 -22.25 13.12
C SER A 456 17.54 -23.61 13.44
#